data_76039afea68f56fae206df85384361b7
#
_entry.id   76039afea68f56fae206df85384361b7
#
_cell.length_a   1.000
_cell.length_b   1.000
_cell.length_c   1.000
_cell.angle_alpha   90.00
_cell.angle_beta   90.00
_cell.angle_gamma   90.00
#
_symmetry.space_group_name_H-M   'P 1'
#
loop_
_entity.id
_entity.type
_entity.pdbx_description
1 polymer ?
#
loop_
_entity_poly.entity_id
_entity_poly.type
_entity_poly.pdbx_seq_one_letter_code
_entity_poly.pdbx_strand_id
1 'polypeptide(L)'
;NKDSDVFNTQRDLTAGIVGKSIGLKLLPPHVANAHQKGDIHFHDLDYQPYAPMTNCCLVDVKGMLRDGFKLGNAVIDSPKSIQTAAAQISQIIANVASSQYGGTSVNRIDEVLAPYAALNFAKHMQDAQEWVAPEKHEAYARAKTKKDIYDAMQSLEYEINTLFTSNGQTPFTTFGFGLGEDWYAREIQKAILENRIKGLGKEGRTAIFPKLVFTLKRGLNLNEQDPYYDIKCLAAVCSTKRMYPDVVSYDKIVELTGSFKAPMGCRSFLQGWEDENGNDVVDGRMNLGVVTLNLPRIALESKGDKSKFWQLFH
;
A
#
# COMPACT_ATOMS: atom_id res chain seq x y z
N ASN A 1 11.80 -2.30 11.65
CA ASN A 1 10.82 -1.19 11.65
C ASN A 1 10.31 -0.80 13.03
N LYS A 2 10.69 -1.52 14.09
CA LYS A 2 10.28 -1.18 15.47
C LYS A 2 11.24 -0.15 16.06
N ASP A 3 10.69 0.84 16.74
CA ASP A 3 11.46 1.77 17.55
C ASP A 3 11.67 1.17 18.95
N SER A 4 12.91 0.87 19.31
CA SER A 4 13.25 0.22 20.56
C SER A 4 12.99 1.10 21.81
N ASP A 5 12.87 2.41 21.63
CA ASP A 5 12.61 3.35 22.70
C ASP A 5 11.11 3.49 23.01
N VAL A 6 10.24 2.94 22.17
CA VAL A 6 8.80 2.96 22.36
C VAL A 6 8.40 1.86 23.34
N PHE A 7 7.75 2.22 24.44
CA PHE A 7 7.29 1.27 25.46
C PHE A 7 6.43 0.14 24.89
N ASN A 8 5.54 0.45 23.95
CA ASN A 8 4.71 -0.55 23.28
C ASN A 8 5.54 -1.56 22.48
N THR A 9 6.65 -1.14 21.87
CA THR A 9 7.58 -2.06 21.19
C THR A 9 8.22 -3.03 22.17
N GLN A 10 8.68 -2.55 23.32
CA GLN A 10 9.28 -3.40 24.35
C GLN A 10 8.28 -4.42 24.88
N ARG A 11 7.04 -3.97 25.15
CA ARG A 11 5.96 -4.85 25.60
C ARG A 11 5.60 -5.89 24.53
N ASP A 12 5.51 -5.49 23.26
CA ASP A 12 5.20 -6.38 22.15
C ASP A 12 6.29 -7.45 21.96
N LEU A 13 7.56 -7.06 22.04
CA LEU A 13 8.68 -8.02 21.97
C LEU A 13 8.63 -9.07 23.09
N THR A 14 8.28 -8.66 24.32
CA THR A 14 8.11 -9.58 25.43
C THR A 14 6.94 -10.52 25.21
N ALA A 15 5.80 -10.01 24.78
CA ALA A 15 4.61 -10.81 24.45
C ALA A 15 4.89 -11.75 23.28
N GLY A 16 5.67 -11.31 22.27
CA GLY A 16 6.05 -12.10 21.12
C GLY A 16 6.84 -13.36 21.46
N ILE A 17 7.73 -13.31 22.46
CA ILE A 17 8.47 -14.49 22.93
C ILE A 17 7.50 -15.54 23.49
N VAL A 18 6.54 -15.11 24.30
CA VAL A 18 5.50 -15.99 24.85
C VAL A 18 4.58 -16.50 23.75
N GLY A 19 4.14 -15.62 22.86
CA GLY A 19 3.28 -15.94 21.72
C GLY A 19 3.89 -17.00 20.81
N LYS A 20 5.18 -16.87 20.46
CA LYS A 20 5.91 -17.88 19.68
C LYS A 20 5.94 -19.25 20.37
N SER A 21 6.22 -19.27 21.67
CA SER A 21 6.23 -20.52 22.45
C SER A 21 4.86 -21.21 22.46
N ILE A 22 3.79 -20.44 22.59
CA ILE A 22 2.41 -20.96 22.54
C ILE A 22 2.06 -21.38 21.10
N GLY A 23 2.42 -20.57 20.10
CA GLY A 23 2.19 -20.86 18.69
C GLY A 23 2.74 -22.22 18.27
N LEU A 24 3.97 -22.53 18.66
CA LEU A 24 4.56 -23.85 18.40
C LEU A 24 3.77 -25.02 19.00
N LYS A 25 3.11 -24.80 20.13
CA LYS A 25 2.27 -25.83 20.78
C LYS A 25 0.89 -25.96 20.16
N LEU A 26 0.39 -24.88 19.53
CA LEU A 26 -0.91 -24.86 18.86
C LEU A 26 -0.85 -25.44 17.45
N LEU A 27 0.30 -25.39 16.80
CA LEU A 27 0.49 -26.01 15.49
C LEU A 27 0.39 -27.54 15.57
N PRO A 28 -0.12 -28.22 14.53
CA PRO A 28 0.01 -29.67 14.43
C PRO A 28 1.47 -30.11 14.62
N PRO A 29 1.76 -31.19 15.38
CA PRO A 29 3.13 -31.53 15.73
C PRO A 29 4.08 -31.70 14.54
N HIS A 30 3.60 -32.20 13.41
CA HIS A 30 4.41 -32.36 12.20
C HIS A 30 4.77 -31.01 11.57
N VAL A 31 3.86 -30.02 11.61
CA VAL A 31 4.13 -28.66 11.13
C VAL A 31 5.12 -27.94 12.03
N ALA A 32 4.92 -28.00 13.35
CA ALA A 32 5.86 -27.42 14.31
C ALA A 32 7.27 -28.02 14.16
N ASN A 33 7.38 -29.35 14.00
CA ASN A 33 8.64 -30.02 13.76
C ASN A 33 9.30 -29.61 12.42
N ALA A 34 8.55 -29.53 11.34
CA ALA A 34 9.05 -29.06 10.05
C ALA A 34 9.58 -27.61 10.14
N HIS A 35 8.88 -26.71 10.86
CA HIS A 35 9.35 -25.36 11.13
C HIS A 35 10.66 -25.36 11.97
N GLN A 36 10.72 -26.13 13.04
CA GLN A 36 11.89 -26.19 13.92
C GLN A 36 13.11 -26.80 13.22
N LYS A 37 12.90 -27.76 12.32
CA LYS A 37 13.97 -28.37 11.50
C LYS A 37 14.41 -27.48 10.34
N GLY A 38 13.62 -26.45 9.99
CA GLY A 38 13.90 -25.55 8.89
C GLY A 38 13.51 -26.11 7.51
N ASP A 39 12.62 -27.11 7.45
CA ASP A 39 12.02 -27.58 6.18
C ASP A 39 11.08 -26.51 5.61
N ILE A 40 10.32 -25.89 6.50
CA ILE A 40 9.47 -24.73 6.23
C ILE A 40 9.79 -23.60 7.20
N HIS A 41 9.39 -22.38 6.85
CA HIS A 41 9.32 -21.26 7.78
C HIS A 41 7.87 -20.78 7.88
N PHE A 42 7.28 -20.98 9.05
CA PHE A 42 6.00 -20.37 9.40
C PHE A 42 6.29 -18.94 9.87
N HIS A 43 5.93 -17.95 9.04
CA HIS A 43 6.22 -16.55 9.32
C HIS A 43 5.42 -16.04 10.51
N ASP A 44 6.03 -15.13 11.26
CA ASP A 44 5.38 -14.35 12.32
C ASP A 44 4.63 -15.25 13.34
N LEU A 45 5.28 -16.35 13.76
CA LEU A 45 4.72 -17.32 14.68
C LEU A 45 4.45 -16.75 16.08
N ASP A 46 4.99 -15.59 16.39
CA ASP A 46 4.67 -14.81 17.58
C ASP A 46 3.28 -14.15 17.54
N TYR A 47 2.65 -14.08 16.35
CA TYR A 47 1.28 -13.64 16.17
C TYR A 47 0.33 -14.79 15.81
N GLN A 48 0.68 -15.64 14.84
CA GLN A 48 -0.19 -16.70 14.32
C GLN A 48 0.32 -18.09 14.72
N PRO A 49 -0.58 -19.04 15.01
CA PRO A 49 -2.04 -18.97 15.07
C PRO A 49 -2.61 -18.43 16.38
N TYR A 50 -1.78 -17.86 17.22
CA TYR A 50 -2.13 -17.46 18.59
C TYR A 50 -2.97 -16.19 18.67
N ALA A 51 -2.58 -15.14 17.96
CA ALA A 51 -3.26 -13.85 18.01
C ALA A 51 -4.26 -13.68 16.84
N PRO A 52 -5.37 -12.95 17.04
CA PRO A 52 -6.34 -12.65 15.98
C PRO A 52 -5.86 -11.51 15.09
N MET A 53 -4.60 -11.56 14.65
CA MET A 53 -4.01 -10.61 13.69
C MET A 53 -3.87 -11.29 12.34
N THR A 54 -3.98 -10.50 11.27
CA THR A 54 -3.75 -10.96 9.91
C THR A 54 -2.44 -10.43 9.38
N ASN A 55 -1.90 -11.04 8.31
CA ASN A 55 -0.62 -10.61 7.75
C ASN A 55 -0.79 -9.29 7.00
N CYS A 56 -1.24 -9.33 5.74
CA CYS A 56 -1.37 -8.14 4.91
C CYS A 56 -2.82 -7.93 4.47
N CYS A 57 -3.17 -6.68 4.13
CA CYS A 57 -4.49 -6.37 3.60
C CYS A 57 -4.42 -5.34 2.47
N LEU A 58 -5.43 -5.41 1.58
CA LEU A 58 -5.83 -4.38 0.64
C LEU A 58 -7.03 -3.66 1.24
N VAL A 59 -6.85 -2.44 1.70
CA VAL A 59 -7.91 -1.68 2.36
C VAL A 59 -8.84 -1.07 1.32
N ASP A 60 -10.16 -1.25 1.49
CA ASP A 60 -11.15 -0.54 0.67
C ASP A 60 -11.31 0.92 1.13
N VAL A 61 -10.24 1.69 0.90
CA VAL A 61 -10.25 3.13 1.23
C VAL A 61 -11.28 3.88 0.40
N LYS A 62 -11.50 3.47 -0.85
CA LYS A 62 -12.50 4.09 -1.73
C LYS A 62 -13.91 4.01 -1.15
N GLY A 63 -14.32 2.82 -0.73
CA GLY A 63 -15.62 2.61 -0.08
C GLY A 63 -15.71 3.35 1.25
N MET A 64 -14.68 3.25 2.09
CA MET A 64 -14.64 3.95 3.39
C MET A 64 -14.78 5.47 3.26
N LEU A 65 -14.04 6.10 2.37
CA LEU A 65 -14.13 7.56 2.16
C LEU A 65 -15.47 7.98 1.54
N ARG A 66 -16.05 7.17 0.65
CA ARG A 66 -17.33 7.48 0.01
C ARG A 66 -18.50 7.39 1.01
N ASP A 67 -18.56 6.32 1.76
CA ASP A 67 -19.73 5.96 2.58
C ASP A 67 -19.59 6.41 4.04
N GLY A 68 -18.40 6.87 4.43
CA GLY A 68 -18.05 7.08 5.82
C GLY A 68 -17.68 5.77 6.52
N PHE A 69 -17.12 5.87 7.71
CA PHE A 69 -16.69 4.71 8.49
C PHE A 69 -16.66 5.00 9.99
N LYS A 70 -16.66 3.95 10.78
CA LYS A 70 -16.47 4.06 12.23
C LYS A 70 -15.02 3.80 12.60
N LEU A 71 -14.46 4.71 13.39
CA LEU A 71 -13.10 4.58 13.94
C LEU A 71 -13.12 4.87 15.44
N GLY A 72 -12.85 3.86 16.26
CA GLY A 72 -13.00 3.98 17.70
C GLY A 72 -14.44 4.36 18.08
N ASN A 73 -14.61 5.50 18.77
CA ASN A 73 -15.91 6.03 19.17
C ASN A 73 -16.50 7.06 18.19
N ALA A 74 -15.77 7.38 17.11
CA ALA A 74 -16.19 8.38 16.14
C ALA A 74 -16.83 7.73 14.91
N VAL A 75 -17.86 8.38 14.36
CA VAL A 75 -18.36 8.15 13.01
C VAL A 75 -17.77 9.25 12.14
N ILE A 76 -17.08 8.86 11.07
CA ILE A 76 -16.35 9.75 10.18
C ILE A 76 -17.10 9.82 8.86
N ASP A 77 -17.51 11.03 8.49
CA ASP A 77 -18.22 11.29 7.24
C ASP A 77 -17.25 11.37 6.05
N SER A 78 -17.83 11.27 4.84
CA SER A 78 -17.10 11.47 3.59
C SER A 78 -16.37 12.82 3.58
N PRO A 79 -15.08 12.87 3.22
CA PRO A 79 -14.29 14.10 3.22
C PRO A 79 -14.76 15.06 2.13
N LYS A 80 -14.58 16.37 2.37
CA LYS A 80 -14.98 17.43 1.43
C LYS A 80 -13.78 18.14 0.79
N SER A 81 -12.58 17.61 0.97
CA SER A 81 -11.35 18.11 0.38
C SER A 81 -10.29 17.00 0.30
N ILE A 82 -9.32 17.17 -0.58
CA ILE A 82 -8.21 16.23 -0.68
C ILE A 82 -7.35 16.21 0.59
N GLN A 83 -7.21 17.32 1.29
CA GLN A 83 -6.47 17.39 2.55
C GLN A 83 -7.15 16.55 3.64
N THR A 84 -8.47 16.67 3.76
CA THR A 84 -9.24 15.85 4.72
C THR A 84 -9.20 14.37 4.33
N ALA A 85 -9.31 14.06 3.03
CA ALA A 85 -9.20 12.69 2.55
C ALA A 85 -7.82 12.08 2.87
N ALA A 86 -6.75 12.80 2.64
CA ALA A 86 -5.40 12.36 2.97
C ALA A 86 -5.21 12.12 4.48
N ALA A 87 -5.72 13.02 5.34
CA ALA A 87 -5.69 12.86 6.79
C ALA A 87 -6.52 11.63 7.25
N GLN A 88 -7.69 11.40 6.67
CA GLN A 88 -8.50 10.20 6.98
C GLN A 88 -7.78 8.92 6.53
N ILE A 89 -7.11 8.91 5.38
CA ILE A 89 -6.31 7.76 4.92
C ILE A 89 -5.20 7.44 5.91
N SER A 90 -4.48 8.42 6.43
CA SER A 90 -3.42 8.17 7.42
C SER A 90 -3.97 7.57 8.71
N GLN A 91 -5.14 8.01 9.17
CA GLN A 91 -5.83 7.46 10.33
C GLN A 91 -6.30 6.01 10.09
N ILE A 92 -6.87 5.73 8.91
CA ILE A 92 -7.27 4.37 8.51
C ILE A 92 -6.04 3.47 8.54
N ILE A 93 -4.95 3.88 7.89
CA ILE A 93 -3.70 3.11 7.81
C ILE A 93 -3.15 2.81 9.21
N ALA A 94 -3.06 3.81 10.09
CA ALA A 94 -2.54 3.63 11.44
C ALA A 94 -3.38 2.64 12.26
N ASN A 95 -4.71 2.70 12.12
CA ASN A 95 -5.63 1.82 12.82
C ASN A 95 -5.59 0.39 12.27
N VAL A 96 -5.68 0.23 10.95
CA VAL A 96 -5.62 -1.09 10.30
C VAL A 96 -4.27 -1.75 10.53
N ALA A 97 -3.16 -1.02 10.36
CA ALA A 97 -1.81 -1.52 10.60
C ALA A 97 -1.58 -1.97 12.05
N SER A 98 -2.35 -1.45 13.02
CA SER A 98 -2.30 -1.92 14.40
C SER A 98 -2.87 -3.33 14.60
N SER A 99 -3.64 -3.84 13.64
CA SER A 99 -4.19 -5.20 13.62
C SER A 99 -3.52 -6.11 12.57
N GLN A 100 -2.39 -5.66 12.02
CA GLN A 100 -1.62 -6.37 11.00
C GLN A 100 -0.19 -6.58 11.48
N TYR A 101 0.42 -7.71 11.15
CA TYR A 101 1.86 -7.89 11.30
C TYR A 101 2.63 -7.78 9.98
N GLY A 102 1.92 -7.68 8.85
CA GLY A 102 2.45 -7.41 7.52
C GLY A 102 2.05 -6.04 6.98
N GLY A 103 1.81 -5.96 5.68
CA GLY A 103 1.60 -4.69 4.98
C GLY A 103 0.14 -4.27 4.87
N THR A 104 -0.08 -2.96 4.97
CA THR A 104 -1.36 -2.30 4.72
C THR A 104 -1.28 -1.58 3.38
N SER A 105 -2.07 -2.01 2.40
CA SER A 105 -1.99 -1.51 1.03
C SER A 105 -3.23 -0.73 0.64
N VAL A 106 -3.03 0.40 -0.05
CA VAL A 106 -4.07 1.16 -0.72
C VAL A 106 -3.81 1.08 -2.22
N ASN A 107 -4.74 0.46 -2.92
CA ASN A 107 -4.67 0.32 -4.37
C ASN A 107 -5.25 1.56 -5.05
N ARG A 108 -4.67 1.95 -6.20
CA ARG A 108 -5.19 3.03 -7.07
C ARG A 108 -5.45 4.34 -6.32
N ILE A 109 -4.52 4.74 -5.46
CA ILE A 109 -4.68 5.92 -4.58
C ILE A 109 -4.93 7.21 -5.35
N ASP A 110 -4.39 7.33 -6.56
CA ASP A 110 -4.63 8.42 -7.48
C ASP A 110 -6.11 8.56 -7.86
N GLU A 111 -6.78 7.45 -8.18
CA GLU A 111 -8.22 7.42 -8.48
C GLU A 111 -9.08 7.56 -7.22
N VAL A 112 -8.62 7.04 -6.09
CA VAL A 112 -9.32 7.17 -4.80
C VAL A 112 -9.40 8.64 -4.37
N LEU A 113 -8.34 9.41 -4.56
CA LEU A 113 -8.24 10.80 -4.14
C LEU A 113 -8.75 11.82 -5.18
N ALA A 114 -8.82 11.44 -6.46
CA ALA A 114 -9.23 12.34 -7.54
C ALA A 114 -10.59 13.05 -7.31
N PRO A 115 -11.65 12.36 -6.83
CA PRO A 115 -12.93 13.02 -6.54
C PRO A 115 -12.82 14.14 -5.50
N TYR A 116 -11.95 13.99 -4.51
CA TYR A 116 -11.76 14.98 -3.45
C TYR A 116 -10.91 16.16 -3.92
N ALA A 117 -9.97 15.94 -4.83
CA ALA A 117 -9.28 17.02 -5.54
C ALA A 117 -10.23 17.83 -6.43
N ALA A 118 -11.21 17.18 -7.05
CA ALA A 118 -12.26 17.85 -7.82
C ALA A 118 -13.14 18.77 -6.95
N LEU A 119 -13.40 18.40 -5.69
CA LEU A 119 -14.09 19.27 -4.74
C LEU A 119 -13.28 20.54 -4.42
N ASN A 120 -11.96 20.40 -4.26
CA ASN A 120 -11.08 21.58 -4.09
C ASN A 120 -11.14 22.48 -5.34
N PHE A 121 -11.09 21.90 -6.54
CA PHE A 121 -11.19 22.66 -7.78
C PHE A 121 -12.51 23.43 -7.87
N ALA A 122 -13.63 22.78 -7.57
CA ALA A 122 -14.95 23.42 -7.57
C ALA A 122 -15.00 24.62 -6.58
N LYS A 123 -14.42 24.44 -5.38
CA LYS A 123 -14.30 25.54 -4.41
C LYS A 123 -13.44 26.68 -4.95
N HIS A 124 -12.27 26.40 -5.52
CA HIS A 124 -11.41 27.44 -6.08
C HIS A 124 -12.01 28.13 -7.30
N MET A 125 -12.88 27.47 -8.06
CA MET A 125 -13.66 28.12 -9.10
C MET A 125 -14.68 29.13 -8.52
N GLN A 126 -15.29 28.80 -7.38
CA GLN A 126 -16.18 29.77 -6.68
C GLN A 126 -15.37 30.95 -6.12
N ASP A 127 -14.25 30.69 -5.44
CA ASP A 127 -13.37 31.75 -4.93
C ASP A 127 -12.87 32.67 -6.07
N ALA A 128 -12.58 32.10 -7.25
CA ALA A 128 -12.13 32.85 -8.40
C ALA A 128 -13.18 33.84 -8.92
N GLN A 129 -14.47 33.54 -8.82
CA GLN A 129 -15.55 34.44 -9.24
C GLN A 129 -15.57 35.75 -8.43
N GLU A 130 -15.10 35.70 -7.19
CA GLU A 130 -15.08 36.89 -6.31
C GLU A 130 -13.78 37.68 -6.45
N TRP A 131 -12.64 37.04 -6.75
CA TRP A 131 -11.33 37.67 -6.59
C TRP A 131 -10.50 37.76 -7.85
N VAL A 132 -10.91 37.10 -8.95
CA VAL A 132 -10.10 36.96 -10.15
C VAL A 132 -10.90 37.35 -11.40
N ALA A 133 -10.23 37.93 -12.39
CA ALA A 133 -10.88 38.26 -13.67
C ALA A 133 -11.36 36.98 -14.39
N PRO A 134 -12.55 37.03 -15.05
CA PRO A 134 -13.23 35.85 -15.59
C PRO A 134 -12.35 34.92 -16.46
N GLU A 135 -11.51 35.52 -17.31
CA GLU A 135 -10.61 34.80 -18.22
C GLU A 135 -9.50 34.03 -17.49
N LYS A 136 -9.31 34.25 -16.19
CA LYS A 136 -8.28 33.60 -15.36
C LYS A 136 -8.86 32.60 -14.35
N HIS A 137 -10.18 32.45 -14.25
CA HIS A 137 -10.82 31.60 -13.22
C HIS A 137 -10.29 30.17 -13.26
N GLU A 138 -10.29 29.52 -14.43
CA GLU A 138 -9.84 28.16 -14.57
C GLU A 138 -8.34 28.03 -14.26
N ALA A 139 -7.52 28.92 -14.76
CA ALA A 139 -6.07 28.90 -14.50
C ALA A 139 -5.76 29.04 -13.00
N TYR A 140 -6.49 29.95 -12.32
CA TYR A 140 -6.40 30.14 -10.87
C TYR A 140 -6.80 28.84 -10.12
N ALA A 141 -7.97 28.29 -10.43
CA ALA A 141 -8.47 27.10 -9.77
C ALA A 141 -7.54 25.90 -9.98
N ARG A 142 -7.02 25.70 -11.21
CA ARG A 142 -6.04 24.65 -11.50
C ARG A 142 -4.75 24.83 -10.68
N ALA A 143 -4.21 26.04 -10.64
CA ALA A 143 -2.98 26.31 -9.89
C ALA A 143 -3.15 26.07 -8.37
N LYS A 144 -4.28 26.50 -7.80
CA LYS A 144 -4.61 26.28 -6.38
C LYS A 144 -4.83 24.82 -6.07
N THR A 145 -5.61 24.12 -6.89
CA THR A 145 -5.87 22.69 -6.73
C THR A 145 -4.58 21.85 -6.83
N LYS A 146 -3.72 22.19 -7.79
CA LYS A 146 -2.40 21.52 -7.90
C LYS A 146 -1.57 21.70 -6.63
N LYS A 147 -1.58 22.88 -6.03
CA LYS A 147 -0.91 23.13 -4.76
C LYS A 147 -1.53 22.31 -3.63
N ASP A 148 -2.85 22.28 -3.53
CA ASP A 148 -3.56 21.48 -2.53
C ASP A 148 -3.23 19.99 -2.63
N ILE A 149 -3.21 19.46 -3.85
CA ILE A 149 -2.82 18.08 -4.13
C ILE A 149 -1.39 17.82 -3.66
N TYR A 150 -0.45 18.70 -4.03
CA TYR A 150 0.95 18.54 -3.62
C TYR A 150 1.10 18.56 -2.11
N ASP A 151 0.47 19.53 -1.43
CA ASP A 151 0.53 19.68 0.03
C ASP A 151 -0.11 18.46 0.74
N ALA A 152 -1.23 17.96 0.22
CA ALA A 152 -1.90 16.77 0.77
C ALA A 152 -1.04 15.51 0.63
N MET A 153 -0.39 15.30 -0.51
CA MET A 153 0.51 14.16 -0.71
C MET A 153 1.76 14.27 0.14
N GLN A 154 2.29 15.48 0.32
CA GLN A 154 3.41 15.72 1.23
C GLN A 154 3.03 15.40 2.68
N SER A 155 1.89 15.88 3.16
CA SER A 155 1.38 15.60 4.50
C SER A 155 1.21 14.11 4.71
N LEU A 156 0.57 13.42 3.78
CA LEU A 156 0.34 11.98 3.86
C LEU A 156 1.65 11.18 3.95
N GLU A 157 2.66 11.53 3.15
CA GLU A 157 3.98 10.87 3.22
C GLU A 157 4.66 11.12 4.57
N TYR A 158 4.60 12.34 5.10
CA TYR A 158 5.14 12.66 6.42
C TYR A 158 4.42 11.92 7.55
N GLU A 159 3.09 11.92 7.53
CA GLU A 159 2.28 11.25 8.55
C GLU A 159 2.60 9.76 8.61
N ILE A 160 2.65 9.06 7.48
CA ILE A 160 2.99 7.62 7.44
C ILE A 160 4.36 7.33 8.02
N ASN A 161 5.33 8.23 7.84
CA ASN A 161 6.69 8.04 8.36
C ASN A 161 6.87 8.47 9.82
N THR A 162 5.92 9.17 10.41
CA THR A 162 5.95 9.64 11.80
C THR A 162 4.96 8.94 12.71
N LEU A 163 4.00 8.20 12.14
CA LEU A 163 3.04 7.42 12.91
C LEU A 163 3.66 6.11 13.42
N PHE A 164 3.22 5.70 14.59
CA PHE A 164 3.46 4.37 15.13
C PHE A 164 2.14 3.66 15.35
N THR A 165 2.11 2.37 14.98
CA THR A 165 1.01 1.49 15.31
C THR A 165 0.98 1.21 16.81
N SER A 166 -0.10 0.61 17.32
CA SER A 166 -0.17 0.16 18.72
C SER A 166 0.94 -0.83 19.10
N ASN A 167 1.57 -1.47 18.11
CA ASN A 167 2.68 -2.41 18.28
C ASN A 167 4.06 -1.71 18.24
N GLY A 168 4.10 -0.37 18.20
CA GLY A 168 5.34 0.40 18.13
C GLY A 168 6.08 0.30 16.80
N GLN A 169 5.38 -0.05 15.70
CA GLN A 169 5.95 -0.11 14.35
C GLN A 169 5.51 1.10 13.53
N THR A 170 6.39 1.59 12.66
CA THR A 170 5.96 2.44 11.55
C THR A 170 5.06 1.62 10.63
N PRO A 171 3.88 2.11 10.24
CA PRO A 171 2.95 1.37 9.37
C PRO A 171 3.63 0.91 8.09
N PHE A 172 3.66 -0.39 7.86
CA PHE A 172 4.19 -0.98 6.64
C PHE A 172 3.19 -0.77 5.50
N THR A 173 3.30 0.36 4.82
CA THR A 173 2.30 0.85 3.88
C THR A 173 2.77 0.70 2.44
N THR A 174 1.83 0.37 1.54
CA THR A 174 2.07 0.33 0.09
C THR A 174 0.98 1.12 -0.64
N PHE A 175 1.37 1.99 -1.57
CA PHE A 175 0.46 2.70 -2.47
C PHE A 175 0.64 2.24 -3.90
N GLY A 176 -0.44 1.70 -4.49
CA GLY A 176 -0.55 1.45 -5.93
C GLY A 176 -1.14 2.67 -6.64
N PHE A 177 -0.60 3.07 -7.79
CA PHE A 177 -1.07 4.19 -8.59
C PHE A 177 -0.62 4.06 -10.06
N GLY A 178 -1.08 4.97 -10.92
CA GLY A 178 -0.67 5.04 -12.31
C GLY A 178 -1.74 4.64 -13.33
N LEU A 179 -2.97 4.33 -12.89
CA LEU A 179 -4.08 3.97 -13.78
C LEU A 179 -5.14 5.06 -13.92
N GLY A 180 -5.11 6.09 -13.09
CA GLY A 180 -6.07 7.20 -13.19
C GLY A 180 -5.84 8.05 -14.44
N GLU A 181 -6.93 8.33 -15.17
CA GLU A 181 -6.89 8.93 -16.51
C GLU A 181 -7.37 10.39 -16.52
N ASP A 182 -7.96 10.90 -15.43
CA ASP A 182 -8.36 12.29 -15.33
C ASP A 182 -7.22 13.22 -14.87
N TRP A 183 -7.43 14.52 -15.05
CA TRP A 183 -6.44 15.53 -14.69
C TRP A 183 -6.07 15.49 -13.20
N TYR A 184 -7.04 15.24 -12.31
CA TYR A 184 -6.80 15.21 -10.86
C TYR A 184 -5.93 14.02 -10.47
N ALA A 185 -6.27 12.82 -10.97
CA ALA A 185 -5.49 11.61 -10.75
C ALA A 185 -4.06 11.78 -11.27
N ARG A 186 -3.89 12.41 -12.45
CA ARG A 186 -2.59 12.69 -13.03
C ARG A 186 -1.75 13.64 -12.15
N GLU A 187 -2.34 14.71 -11.63
CA GLU A 187 -1.64 15.64 -10.73
C GLU A 187 -1.30 14.96 -9.38
N ILE A 188 -2.14 14.04 -8.89
CA ILE A 188 -1.85 13.23 -7.70
C ILE A 188 -0.65 12.31 -7.96
N GLN A 189 -0.61 11.61 -9.11
CA GLN A 189 0.53 10.78 -9.51
C GLN A 189 1.84 11.59 -9.52
N LYS A 190 1.81 12.79 -10.10
CA LYS A 190 2.98 13.71 -10.11
C LYS A 190 3.37 14.10 -8.69
N ALA A 191 2.42 14.52 -7.87
CA ALA A 191 2.68 14.97 -6.51
C ALA A 191 3.29 13.87 -5.64
N ILE A 192 2.84 12.62 -5.78
CA ILE A 192 3.44 11.46 -5.09
C ILE A 192 4.91 11.30 -5.49
N LEU A 193 5.20 11.35 -6.79
CA LEU A 193 6.56 11.17 -7.31
C LEU A 193 7.47 12.35 -6.97
N GLU A 194 7.00 13.58 -7.10
CA GLU A 194 7.77 14.80 -6.80
C GLU A 194 8.10 14.89 -5.30
N ASN A 195 7.16 14.59 -4.41
CA ASN A 195 7.41 14.54 -2.97
C ASN A 195 8.42 13.45 -2.62
N ARG A 196 8.31 12.26 -3.19
CA ARG A 196 9.29 11.19 -2.99
C ARG A 196 10.68 11.60 -3.49
N ILE A 197 10.79 12.24 -4.66
CA ILE A 197 12.07 12.74 -5.20
C ILE A 197 12.70 13.77 -4.25
N LYS A 198 11.89 14.70 -3.73
CA LYS A 198 12.32 15.71 -2.77
C LYS A 198 12.83 15.07 -1.48
N GLY A 199 12.12 14.08 -0.98
CA GLY A 199 12.40 13.41 0.29
C GLY A 199 11.94 14.20 1.51
N LEU A 200 12.14 13.61 2.70
CA LEU A 200 11.68 14.12 3.98
C LEU A 200 12.66 15.12 4.59
N GLY A 201 12.13 16.22 5.08
CA GLY A 201 12.88 17.25 5.80
C GLY A 201 13.85 18.04 4.94
N LYS A 202 14.62 18.90 5.58
CA LYS A 202 15.59 19.79 4.93
C LYS A 202 16.74 19.00 4.26
N GLU A 203 17.09 17.83 4.81
CA GLU A 203 18.15 16.96 4.30
C GLU A 203 17.67 16.07 3.15
N GLY A 204 16.38 16.07 2.82
CA GLY A 204 15.83 15.26 1.75
C GLY A 204 16.00 13.76 1.99
N ARG A 205 15.79 13.28 3.22
CA ARG A 205 15.91 11.85 3.55
C ARG A 205 14.89 11.03 2.76
N THR A 206 15.31 9.86 2.33
CA THR A 206 14.40 8.95 1.62
C THR A 206 13.33 8.42 2.57
N ALA A 207 12.07 8.61 2.22
CA ALA A 207 10.95 8.03 2.95
C ALA A 207 10.98 6.50 2.83
N ILE A 208 10.86 5.80 3.96
CA ILE A 208 10.81 4.33 3.99
C ILE A 208 9.44 3.86 3.49
N PHE A 209 8.38 4.52 3.95
CA PHE A 209 6.99 4.26 3.57
C PHE A 209 6.31 5.55 3.05
N PRO A 210 5.23 5.39 2.28
CA PRO A 210 4.73 4.15 1.69
C PRO A 210 5.70 3.58 0.65
N LYS A 211 5.74 2.26 0.49
CA LYS A 211 6.27 1.66 -0.74
C LYS A 211 5.39 2.11 -1.89
N LEU A 212 6.00 2.49 -3.00
CA LEU A 212 5.28 2.96 -4.18
C LEU A 212 5.30 1.87 -5.25
N VAL A 213 4.15 1.58 -5.84
CA VAL A 213 4.00 0.66 -6.96
C VAL A 213 3.31 1.36 -8.11
N PHE A 214 4.04 1.58 -9.19
CA PHE A 214 3.55 2.24 -10.40
C PHE A 214 3.11 1.20 -11.42
N THR A 215 1.88 1.33 -11.92
CA THR A 215 1.30 0.41 -12.88
C THR A 215 1.46 0.94 -14.29
N LEU A 216 2.12 0.16 -15.17
CA LEU A 216 2.23 0.42 -16.60
C LEU A 216 1.09 -0.26 -17.37
N LYS A 217 0.45 0.48 -18.29
CA LYS A 217 -0.63 0.00 -19.14
C LYS A 217 -0.43 0.51 -20.56
N ARG A 218 -0.58 -0.37 -21.57
CA ARG A 218 -0.54 0.02 -23.00
C ARG A 218 -1.66 1.02 -23.30
N GLY A 219 -1.34 2.01 -24.13
CA GLY A 219 -2.30 3.06 -24.51
C GLY A 219 -2.53 4.11 -23.43
N LEU A 220 -1.91 3.98 -22.25
CA LEU A 220 -2.02 4.95 -21.18
C LEU A 220 -0.66 5.61 -20.84
N ASN A 221 0.34 4.81 -20.47
CA ASN A 221 1.61 5.35 -19.95
C ASN A 221 2.84 4.47 -20.28
N LEU A 222 2.69 3.44 -21.13
CA LEU A 222 3.80 2.52 -21.43
C LEU A 222 4.71 3.01 -22.54
N ASN A 223 4.17 3.47 -23.67
CA ASN A 223 4.90 3.85 -24.89
C ASN A 223 5.01 5.38 -25.03
N GLU A 224 5.98 5.85 -25.80
CA GLU A 224 6.25 7.30 -25.98
C GLU A 224 5.05 8.08 -26.51
N GLN A 225 4.19 7.46 -27.33
CA GLN A 225 2.98 8.07 -27.86
C GLN A 225 1.80 8.04 -26.91
N ASP A 226 1.90 7.35 -25.77
CA ASP A 226 0.82 7.26 -24.81
C ASP A 226 0.62 8.60 -24.07
N PRO A 227 -0.62 9.00 -23.73
CA PRO A 227 -0.94 10.33 -23.21
C PRO A 227 -0.28 10.66 -21.85
N TYR A 228 0.11 9.65 -21.08
CA TYR A 228 0.75 9.82 -19.76
C TYR A 228 2.15 9.23 -19.69
N TYR A 229 2.84 9.12 -20.82
CA TYR A 229 4.24 8.67 -20.88
C TYR A 229 5.18 9.53 -20.04
N ASP A 230 4.90 10.83 -19.90
CA ASP A 230 5.66 11.75 -19.05
C ASP A 230 5.64 11.33 -17.57
N ILE A 231 4.54 10.75 -17.09
CA ILE A 231 4.46 10.21 -15.72
C ILE A 231 5.38 9.01 -15.55
N LYS A 232 5.45 8.11 -16.54
CA LYS A 232 6.40 7.00 -16.54
C LYS A 232 7.85 7.52 -16.47
N CYS A 233 8.18 8.55 -17.25
CA CYS A 233 9.51 9.16 -17.21
C CYS A 233 9.81 9.72 -15.81
N LEU A 234 8.84 10.41 -15.18
CA LEU A 234 8.99 10.91 -13.81
C LEU A 234 9.13 9.77 -12.80
N ALA A 235 8.37 8.69 -12.96
CA ALA A 235 8.48 7.49 -12.12
C ALA A 235 9.87 6.84 -12.25
N ALA A 236 10.44 6.76 -13.44
CA ALA A 236 11.80 6.28 -13.67
C ALA A 236 12.85 7.17 -12.97
N VAL A 237 12.73 8.50 -13.08
CA VAL A 237 13.59 9.44 -12.36
C VAL A 237 13.48 9.25 -10.84
N CYS A 238 12.25 9.06 -10.34
CA CYS A 238 12.03 8.80 -8.92
C CYS A 238 12.71 7.51 -8.48
N SER A 239 12.52 6.42 -9.23
CA SER A 239 13.08 5.11 -8.92
C SER A 239 14.61 5.13 -8.88
N THR A 240 15.28 5.84 -9.80
CA THR A 240 16.75 5.96 -9.80
C THR A 240 17.28 6.73 -8.60
N LYS A 241 16.51 7.67 -8.04
CA LYS A 241 16.93 8.50 -6.89
C LYS A 241 16.55 7.89 -5.54
N ARG A 242 15.44 7.15 -5.47
CA ARG A 242 14.80 6.75 -4.22
C ARG A 242 14.46 5.26 -4.12
N MET A 243 14.90 4.43 -5.07
CA MET A 243 14.60 2.98 -5.17
C MET A 243 13.12 2.63 -5.41
N TYR A 244 12.22 3.59 -5.36
CA TYR A 244 10.78 3.46 -5.64
C TYR A 244 10.37 4.50 -6.69
N PRO A 245 9.29 4.26 -7.45
CA PRO A 245 8.37 3.13 -7.36
C PRO A 245 8.92 1.83 -7.97
N ASP A 246 8.42 0.70 -7.45
CA ASP A 246 8.40 -0.56 -8.18
C ASP A 246 7.43 -0.47 -9.36
N VAL A 247 7.66 -1.26 -10.40
CA VAL A 247 6.85 -1.24 -11.61
C VAL A 247 6.14 -2.57 -11.81
N VAL A 248 4.84 -2.52 -12.12
CA VAL A 248 4.05 -3.69 -12.50
C VAL A 248 3.38 -3.46 -13.86
N SER A 249 3.20 -4.52 -14.63
CA SER A 249 2.53 -4.46 -15.92
C SER A 249 1.06 -4.86 -15.78
N TYR A 250 0.15 -3.91 -16.03
CA TYR A 250 -1.29 -4.18 -16.11
C TYR A 250 -1.61 -5.29 -17.11
N ASP A 251 -1.11 -5.11 -18.33
CA ASP A 251 -1.39 -6.04 -19.44
C ASP A 251 -0.94 -7.46 -19.12
N LYS A 252 0.25 -7.60 -18.52
CA LYS A 252 0.79 -8.93 -18.18
C LYS A 252 0.03 -9.59 -17.04
N ILE A 253 -0.38 -8.82 -16.03
CA ILE A 253 -1.21 -9.34 -14.94
C ILE A 253 -2.55 -9.86 -15.51
N VAL A 254 -3.22 -9.05 -16.33
CA VAL A 254 -4.50 -9.45 -16.96
C VAL A 254 -4.35 -10.67 -17.86
N GLU A 255 -3.28 -10.72 -18.67
CA GLU A 255 -2.96 -11.89 -19.51
C GLU A 255 -2.83 -13.18 -18.70
N LEU A 256 -2.17 -13.11 -17.55
CA LEU A 256 -1.88 -14.29 -16.72
C LEU A 256 -3.03 -14.70 -15.79
N THR A 257 -3.87 -13.76 -15.38
CA THR A 257 -4.84 -13.98 -14.29
C THR A 257 -6.29 -13.64 -14.66
N GLY A 258 -6.52 -13.17 -15.88
CA GLY A 258 -7.85 -12.81 -16.37
C GLY A 258 -8.32 -11.41 -15.98
N SER A 259 -7.86 -10.87 -14.84
CA SER A 259 -8.21 -9.54 -14.37
C SER A 259 -7.03 -8.85 -13.69
N PHE A 260 -7.09 -7.52 -13.54
CA PHE A 260 -6.03 -6.79 -12.83
C PHE A 260 -6.05 -7.12 -11.34
N LYS A 261 -4.88 -7.44 -10.81
CA LYS A 261 -4.64 -7.71 -9.41
C LYS A 261 -3.63 -6.73 -8.85
N ALA A 262 -4.02 -6.03 -7.78
CA ALA A 262 -3.09 -5.15 -7.09
C ALA A 262 -2.10 -5.95 -6.23
N PRO A 263 -0.83 -5.55 -6.22
CA PRO A 263 0.12 -6.12 -5.28
C PRO A 263 -0.21 -5.69 -3.85
N MET A 264 -0.09 -6.63 -2.93
CA MET A 264 -0.35 -6.43 -1.50
C MET A 264 0.95 -6.60 -0.71
N GLY A 265 1.19 -5.68 0.21
CA GLY A 265 2.39 -5.73 1.07
C GLY A 265 3.70 -5.82 0.27
N CYS A 266 4.42 -6.93 0.42
CA CYS A 266 5.71 -7.18 -0.24
C CYS A 266 5.58 -7.75 -1.66
N ARG A 267 4.49 -7.53 -2.39
CA ARG A 267 4.18 -8.03 -3.75
C ARG A 267 3.49 -9.39 -3.78
N SER A 268 2.76 -9.73 -2.74
CA SER A 268 1.81 -10.85 -2.82
C SER A 268 0.61 -10.45 -3.67
N PHE A 269 0.10 -11.38 -4.45
CA PHE A 269 -1.13 -11.20 -5.21
C PHE A 269 -2.17 -12.17 -4.65
N LEU A 270 -3.34 -11.65 -4.30
CA LEU A 270 -4.45 -12.50 -3.89
C LEU A 270 -5.05 -13.19 -5.10
N GLN A 271 -5.53 -14.42 -4.91
CA GLN A 271 -6.29 -15.13 -5.93
C GLN A 271 -7.56 -14.34 -6.27
N GLY A 272 -8.02 -14.43 -7.53
CA GLY A 272 -9.27 -13.79 -7.96
C GLY A 272 -10.45 -14.23 -7.09
N TRP A 273 -11.34 -13.30 -6.83
CA TRP A 273 -12.61 -13.55 -6.13
C TRP A 273 -13.67 -12.61 -6.68
N GLU A 274 -14.84 -13.17 -6.91
CA GLU A 274 -16.02 -12.44 -7.39
C GLU A 274 -17.08 -12.37 -6.29
N ASP A 275 -17.79 -11.26 -6.24
CA ASP A 275 -18.94 -11.11 -5.36
C ASP A 275 -20.16 -11.91 -5.85
N GLU A 276 -21.27 -11.83 -5.12
CA GLU A 276 -22.53 -12.52 -5.45
C GLU A 276 -23.13 -12.09 -6.81
N ASN A 277 -22.66 -10.95 -7.36
CA ASN A 277 -23.10 -10.41 -8.65
C ASN A 277 -22.11 -10.70 -9.79
N GLY A 278 -21.03 -11.44 -9.53
CA GLY A 278 -20.00 -11.76 -10.50
C GLY A 278 -19.01 -10.62 -10.76
N ASN A 279 -18.91 -9.63 -9.86
CA ASN A 279 -17.93 -8.56 -9.99
C ASN A 279 -16.61 -8.96 -9.30
N ASP A 280 -15.49 -8.69 -9.96
CA ASP A 280 -14.17 -8.84 -9.35
C ASP A 280 -14.03 -7.97 -8.10
N VAL A 281 -13.69 -8.57 -6.97
CA VAL A 281 -13.38 -7.87 -5.72
C VAL A 281 -11.88 -7.82 -5.51
N VAL A 282 -11.31 -6.64 -5.61
CA VAL A 282 -9.86 -6.41 -5.45
C VAL A 282 -9.53 -5.90 -4.06
N ASP A 283 -10.25 -4.89 -3.58
CA ASP A 283 -10.01 -4.23 -2.30
C ASP A 283 -10.87 -4.84 -1.16
N GLY A 284 -10.61 -4.49 0.08
CA GLY A 284 -11.30 -5.03 1.25
C GLY A 284 -10.91 -6.48 1.57
N ARG A 285 -9.73 -6.92 1.14
CA ARG A 285 -9.26 -8.31 1.24
C ARG A 285 -7.94 -8.40 2.01
N MET A 286 -7.65 -9.59 2.52
CA MET A 286 -6.44 -9.85 3.31
C MET A 286 -5.93 -11.27 3.11
N ASN A 287 -4.69 -11.51 3.52
CA ASN A 287 -4.16 -12.85 3.73
C ASN A 287 -3.94 -13.12 5.24
N LEU A 288 -4.14 -14.36 5.65
CA LEU A 288 -4.03 -14.75 7.06
C LEU A 288 -2.58 -14.88 7.51
N GLY A 289 -1.72 -15.42 6.66
CA GLY A 289 -0.33 -15.68 6.99
C GLY A 289 0.47 -16.15 5.79
N VAL A 290 1.75 -16.38 6.01
CA VAL A 290 2.70 -16.85 5.00
C VAL A 290 3.47 -18.04 5.56
N VAL A 291 3.63 -19.07 4.73
CA VAL A 291 4.53 -20.19 5.00
C VAL A 291 5.49 -20.32 3.82
N THR A 292 6.79 -20.33 4.11
CA THR A 292 7.84 -20.48 3.08
C THR A 292 8.43 -21.88 3.13
N LEU A 293 8.55 -22.53 1.97
CA LEU A 293 9.24 -23.79 1.79
C LEU A 293 10.74 -23.53 1.57
N ASN A 294 11.60 -24.31 2.23
CA ASN A 294 13.05 -24.18 2.10
C ASN A 294 13.59 -24.91 0.86
N LEU A 295 13.37 -24.33 -0.33
CA LEU A 295 13.87 -24.87 -1.60
C LEU A 295 15.41 -25.02 -1.64
N PRO A 296 16.23 -24.08 -1.10
CA PRO A 296 17.67 -24.24 -1.04
C PRO A 296 18.10 -25.52 -0.33
N ARG A 297 17.43 -25.85 0.78
CA ARG A 297 17.71 -27.11 1.51
C ARG A 297 17.39 -28.34 0.67
N ILE A 298 16.23 -28.38 0.04
CA ILE A 298 15.83 -29.45 -0.88
C ILE A 298 16.87 -29.62 -2.01
N ALA A 299 17.32 -28.51 -2.60
CA ALA A 299 18.34 -28.51 -3.64
C ALA A 299 19.68 -29.08 -3.15
N LEU A 300 20.14 -28.70 -1.96
CA LEU A 300 21.38 -29.22 -1.37
C LEU A 300 21.28 -30.71 -1.04
N GLU A 301 20.16 -31.14 -0.48
CA GLU A 301 19.93 -32.56 -0.12
C GLU A 301 19.76 -33.45 -1.36
N SER A 302 19.27 -32.92 -2.46
CA SER A 302 19.17 -33.63 -3.74
C SER A 302 20.53 -33.86 -4.41
N LYS A 303 21.58 -33.12 -4.02
CA LYS A 303 22.94 -33.23 -4.57
C LYS A 303 23.01 -33.17 -6.11
N GLY A 304 22.14 -32.35 -6.73
CA GLY A 304 22.07 -32.21 -8.16
C GLY A 304 21.19 -33.23 -8.90
N ASP A 305 20.63 -34.20 -8.21
CA ASP A 305 19.66 -35.15 -8.76
C ASP A 305 18.27 -34.53 -8.82
N LYS A 306 17.79 -34.25 -10.05
CA LYS A 306 16.47 -33.66 -10.28
C LYS A 306 15.31 -34.54 -9.84
N SER A 307 15.43 -35.87 -10.00
CA SER A 307 14.37 -36.79 -9.59
C SER A 307 14.25 -36.81 -8.06
N LYS A 308 15.39 -36.84 -7.38
CA LYS A 308 15.43 -36.75 -5.92
C LYS A 308 14.93 -35.37 -5.42
N PHE A 309 15.23 -34.27 -6.12
CA PHE A 309 14.68 -32.94 -5.78
C PHE A 309 13.16 -32.97 -5.74
N TRP A 310 12.53 -33.49 -6.78
CA TRP A 310 11.08 -33.55 -6.86
C TRP A 310 10.46 -34.52 -5.85
N GLN A 311 11.14 -35.61 -5.52
CA GLN A 311 10.71 -36.53 -4.45
C GLN A 311 10.74 -35.85 -3.06
N LEU A 312 11.72 -35.00 -2.80
CA LEU A 312 11.82 -34.25 -1.55
C LEU A 312 10.83 -33.06 -1.51
N PHE A 313 10.48 -32.51 -2.67
CA PHE A 313 9.56 -31.40 -2.78
C PHE A 313 8.09 -31.80 -2.54
N HIS A 314 7.70 -32.97 -3.05
CA HIS A 314 6.35 -33.53 -2.90
C HIS A 314 6.19 -34.35 -1.62
#